data_78ac14624387c852964a1b6f175b7708
#
_entry.id   78ac14624387c852964a1b6f175b7708
#
_cell.length_a   1.000
_cell.length_b   1.000
_cell.length_c   1.000
_cell.angle_alpha   90.00
_cell.angle_beta   90.00
_cell.angle_gamma   90.00
#
_symmetry.space_group_name_H-M   'P 1'
#
loop_
_entity.id
_entity.type
_entity.pdbx_description
1 polymer ?
#
loop_
_entity_poly.entity_id
_entity_poly.type
_entity_poly.pdbx_seq_one_letter_code
_entity_poly.pdbx_strand_id
1 'polypeptide(L)'
;MDAVTHCTDSHSPTERSPWSRRRIAEKLADFQRLDSPWISARQIAQQIDVPDRTLHHWVRRQRTFLRNNSWPPDTTRFFESPRGVDFLHRVVTAAHLVFVQANDCGLRNLGWFFQLSGLDQFIARSYGAQQAVAEEMESLLIRFGQEEDQRLAVQMPSREITLCEDETFHPQICLVAIEPVSNFILVEQYQPQRDAETWNQCASVKLAGLPVTVCQVTSDAAKAIVAHAEVHLGAHYSPDLFHVQHDTVQATSFALASRTRAAEAELEKAQRHTATLREHHDASRGESSQNPLLPVLEQHVQRAEATEAATRQQLRTCQTRQERAQAARQGLGRDYHPVDLQTGQPLTSDEVGHRLAGHFDTLDQLAAEAGLSAHARDKLAKARRVLDSMQATIAFFWTMIAARLAAWQLSAPVEQWLRQDLIPAYYLRRAAEKAATAQERLRLRTLATEILARARSPDGLWGTFSPDRQADLEGKAQQCADFFQRSSSCVEGRNGQLSLKHHALHQLTGRKLQALTVLHNYAVQREDGSTAAERFYGAAPRDLFQWLLEHLSLPARPRTARRAV
;
A
#
# COMPACT_ATOMS: atom_id res chain seq x y z
N MET A 1 45.26 -10.05 15.15
CA MET A 1 45.12 -10.80 16.43
C MET A 1 44.42 -9.86 17.37
N ASP A 2 43.14 -10.01 17.51
CA ASP A 2 42.40 -9.57 18.69
C ASP A 2 41.01 -10.26 18.62
N ALA A 3 40.77 -11.03 19.64
CA ALA A 3 39.67 -11.97 19.75
C ALA A 3 38.36 -11.22 20.06
N VAL A 4 37.35 -11.36 19.19
CA VAL A 4 35.97 -10.97 19.48
C VAL A 4 35.35 -12.07 20.34
N THR A 5 35.19 -11.76 21.62
CA THR A 5 34.52 -12.58 22.62
C THR A 5 33.02 -12.64 22.29
N HIS A 6 32.56 -13.79 21.83
CA HIS A 6 31.13 -14.12 21.77
C HIS A 6 30.57 -14.23 23.20
N CYS A 7 29.77 -13.25 23.60
CA CYS A 7 28.87 -13.39 24.76
C CYS A 7 27.65 -14.19 24.31
N THR A 8 27.66 -15.47 24.56
CA THR A 8 26.48 -16.35 24.45
C THR A 8 25.71 -16.23 25.75
N ASP A 9 24.75 -15.33 25.84
CA ASP A 9 23.73 -15.36 26.88
C ASP A 9 22.76 -16.52 26.58
N SER A 10 23.10 -17.67 27.12
CA SER A 10 22.21 -18.82 27.22
C SER A 10 21.16 -18.58 28.30
N HIS A 11 20.08 -17.86 27.95
CA HIS A 11 18.84 -17.94 28.72
C HIS A 11 18.22 -19.31 28.44
N SER A 12 18.43 -20.25 29.34
CA SER A 12 17.71 -21.51 29.40
C SER A 12 16.20 -21.22 29.36
N PRO A 13 15.43 -21.81 28.43
CA PRO A 13 13.99 -21.71 28.47
C PRO A 13 13.53 -22.34 29.78
N THR A 14 12.94 -21.54 30.68
CA THR A 14 12.20 -22.04 31.83
C THR A 14 11.24 -23.10 31.32
N GLU A 15 11.39 -24.34 31.77
CA GLU A 15 10.49 -25.47 31.45
C GLU A 15 9.05 -24.99 31.60
N ARG A 16 8.36 -24.80 30.46
CA ARG A 16 6.93 -24.46 30.47
C ARG A 16 6.21 -25.62 31.12
N SER A 17 5.42 -25.36 32.13
CA SER A 17 4.57 -26.36 32.78
C SER A 17 3.85 -27.16 31.67
N PRO A 18 3.85 -28.51 31.69
CA PRO A 18 3.18 -29.34 30.68
C PRO A 18 1.66 -29.13 30.63
N TRP A 19 1.14 -28.26 31.50
CA TRP A 19 -0.28 -27.99 31.68
C TRP A 19 -0.65 -26.58 31.17
N SER A 20 -1.30 -26.52 30.00
CA SER A 20 -1.91 -25.28 29.55
C SER A 20 -3.07 -24.87 30.49
N ARG A 21 -3.38 -23.56 30.53
CA ARG A 21 -4.48 -23.05 31.33
C ARG A 21 -5.81 -23.70 30.97
N ARG A 22 -6.06 -23.97 29.68
CA ARG A 22 -7.23 -24.68 29.17
C ARG A 22 -7.30 -26.09 29.74
N ARG A 23 -6.19 -26.84 29.64
CA ARG A 23 -6.10 -28.22 30.15
C ARG A 23 -6.32 -28.28 31.67
N ILE A 24 -5.80 -27.30 32.43
CA ILE A 24 -6.06 -27.16 33.86
C ILE A 24 -7.57 -26.95 34.14
N ALA A 25 -8.22 -26.06 33.37
CA ALA A 25 -9.65 -25.81 33.52
C ALA A 25 -10.50 -27.04 33.18
N GLU A 26 -10.14 -27.82 32.16
CA GLU A 26 -10.78 -29.09 31.82
C GLU A 26 -10.66 -30.10 32.96
N LYS A 27 -9.48 -30.29 33.50
CA LYS A 27 -9.23 -31.22 34.63
C LYS A 27 -9.92 -30.77 35.92
N LEU A 28 -10.04 -29.48 36.18
CA LEU A 28 -10.80 -28.93 37.31
C LEU A 28 -12.32 -29.13 37.11
N ALA A 29 -12.83 -29.01 35.89
CA ALA A 29 -14.22 -29.32 35.58
C ALA A 29 -14.50 -30.82 35.73
N ASP A 30 -13.57 -31.69 35.32
CA ASP A 30 -13.67 -33.15 35.56
C ASP A 30 -13.67 -33.47 37.05
N PHE A 31 -12.76 -32.82 37.81
CA PHE A 31 -12.74 -32.95 39.26
C PHE A 31 -14.08 -32.56 39.89
N GLN A 32 -14.67 -31.42 39.51
CA GLN A 32 -15.94 -30.95 40.03
C GLN A 32 -17.12 -31.89 39.74
N ARG A 33 -17.10 -32.57 38.57
CA ARG A 33 -18.11 -33.59 38.22
C ARG A 33 -18.00 -34.87 39.04
N LEU A 34 -16.81 -35.24 39.42
CA LEU A 34 -16.50 -36.47 40.14
C LEU A 34 -16.45 -36.26 41.65
N ASP A 35 -16.37 -34.99 42.14
CA ASP A 35 -16.28 -34.65 43.56
C ASP A 35 -17.57 -35.04 44.28
N SER A 36 -17.48 -36.09 45.05
CA SER A 36 -18.58 -36.64 45.83
C SER A 36 -18.08 -37.10 47.21
N PRO A 37 -18.95 -37.19 48.21
CA PRO A 37 -18.56 -37.65 49.54
C PRO A 37 -17.95 -39.09 49.58
N TRP A 38 -18.16 -39.83 48.51
CA TRP A 38 -17.78 -41.25 48.42
C TRP A 38 -16.44 -41.49 47.71
N ILE A 39 -15.87 -40.50 47.08
CA ILE A 39 -14.62 -40.66 46.30
C ILE A 39 -13.59 -39.68 46.84
N SER A 40 -12.42 -40.19 47.23
CA SER A 40 -11.34 -39.30 47.69
C SER A 40 -10.71 -38.48 46.56
N ALA A 41 -10.25 -37.30 46.86
CA ALA A 41 -9.55 -36.43 45.88
C ALA A 41 -8.35 -37.16 45.21
N ARG A 42 -7.67 -38.07 45.89
CA ARG A 42 -6.60 -38.90 45.38
C ARG A 42 -7.09 -39.89 44.31
N GLN A 43 -8.25 -40.50 44.52
CA GLN A 43 -8.88 -41.41 43.54
C GLN A 43 -9.32 -40.62 42.30
N ILE A 44 -9.92 -39.43 42.49
CA ILE A 44 -10.25 -38.58 41.37
C ILE A 44 -9.01 -38.16 40.61
N ALA A 45 -7.93 -37.77 41.28
CA ALA A 45 -6.65 -37.39 40.66
C ALA A 45 -6.12 -38.50 39.76
N GLN A 46 -6.18 -39.75 40.23
CA GLN A 46 -5.77 -40.91 39.42
C GLN A 46 -6.70 -41.12 38.21
N GLN A 47 -8.00 -40.96 38.37
CA GLN A 47 -8.98 -41.16 37.30
C GLN A 47 -8.86 -40.11 36.20
N ILE A 48 -8.51 -38.88 36.55
CA ILE A 48 -8.35 -37.76 35.59
C ILE A 48 -6.90 -37.62 35.12
N ASP A 49 -6.02 -38.52 35.49
CA ASP A 49 -4.58 -38.51 35.11
C ASP A 49 -3.89 -37.16 35.46
N VAL A 50 -3.97 -36.78 36.73
CA VAL A 50 -3.29 -35.61 37.30
C VAL A 50 -2.59 -36.01 38.59
N PRO A 51 -1.31 -35.64 38.81
CA PRO A 51 -0.68 -35.89 40.09
C PRO A 51 -1.44 -35.27 41.25
N ASP A 52 -1.69 -36.04 42.32
CA ASP A 52 -2.52 -35.63 43.47
C ASP A 52 -2.12 -34.28 44.06
N ARG A 53 -0.83 -34.05 44.26
CA ARG A 53 -0.28 -32.79 44.74
C ARG A 53 -0.62 -31.61 43.80
N THR A 54 -0.57 -31.84 42.49
CA THR A 54 -0.88 -30.85 41.48
C THR A 54 -2.37 -30.50 41.50
N LEU A 55 -3.25 -31.50 41.57
CA LEU A 55 -4.69 -31.29 41.65
C LEU A 55 -5.08 -30.50 42.93
N HIS A 56 -4.54 -30.90 44.08
CA HIS A 56 -4.76 -30.16 45.35
C HIS A 56 -4.30 -28.71 45.25
N HIS A 57 -3.16 -28.44 44.62
CA HIS A 57 -2.67 -27.09 44.39
C HIS A 57 -3.67 -26.28 43.53
N TRP A 58 -4.17 -26.87 42.43
CA TRP A 58 -5.11 -26.19 41.52
C TRP A 58 -6.44 -25.92 42.20
N VAL A 59 -7.01 -26.88 42.88
CA VAL A 59 -8.30 -26.72 43.63
C VAL A 59 -8.17 -25.64 44.70
N ARG A 60 -7.10 -25.67 45.49
CA ARG A 60 -6.84 -24.61 46.50
C ARG A 60 -6.71 -23.24 45.86
N ARG A 61 -5.98 -23.14 44.75
CA ARG A 61 -5.79 -21.87 44.04
C ARG A 61 -7.11 -21.35 43.46
N GLN A 62 -7.92 -22.21 42.89
CA GLN A 62 -9.22 -21.84 42.33
C GLN A 62 -10.18 -21.36 43.47
N ARG A 63 -10.26 -22.09 44.58
CA ARG A 63 -11.08 -21.66 45.75
C ARG A 63 -10.66 -20.32 46.33
N THR A 64 -9.36 -20.05 46.39
CA THR A 64 -8.82 -18.76 46.83
C THR A 64 -9.14 -17.64 45.83
N PHE A 65 -9.04 -17.93 44.56
CA PHE A 65 -9.37 -16.98 43.51
C PHE A 65 -10.85 -16.61 43.49
N LEU A 66 -11.76 -17.58 43.61
CA LEU A 66 -13.19 -17.36 43.69
C LEU A 66 -13.60 -16.51 44.88
N ARG A 67 -12.90 -16.65 46.03
CA ARG A 67 -13.15 -15.84 47.23
C ARG A 67 -12.70 -14.39 47.12
N ASN A 68 -11.61 -14.15 46.41
CA ASN A 68 -10.95 -12.85 46.38
C ASN A 68 -11.27 -12.02 45.12
N ASN A 69 -12.09 -12.53 44.22
CA ASN A 69 -12.48 -11.83 43.01
C ASN A 69 -13.63 -10.87 43.29
N SER A 70 -13.62 -9.68 42.71
CA SER A 70 -14.66 -8.65 42.84
C SER A 70 -15.89 -8.90 41.96
N TRP A 71 -15.80 -9.84 41.01
CA TRP A 71 -16.90 -10.21 40.12
C TRP A 71 -17.88 -11.16 40.81
N PRO A 72 -19.16 -11.21 40.37
CA PRO A 72 -20.11 -12.18 40.88
C PRO A 72 -19.59 -13.62 40.76
N PRO A 73 -19.89 -14.50 41.75
CA PRO A 73 -19.34 -15.87 41.74
C PRO A 73 -19.62 -16.65 40.45
N ASP A 74 -20.78 -16.47 39.84
CA ASP A 74 -21.14 -17.18 38.59
C ASP A 74 -20.32 -16.69 37.41
N THR A 75 -20.08 -15.39 37.28
CA THR A 75 -19.22 -14.81 36.28
C THR A 75 -17.77 -15.29 36.46
N THR A 76 -17.28 -15.31 37.70
CA THR A 76 -15.97 -15.80 38.03
C THR A 76 -15.81 -17.29 37.69
N ARG A 77 -16.82 -18.11 37.99
CA ARG A 77 -16.85 -19.54 37.61
C ARG A 77 -16.85 -19.73 36.11
N PHE A 78 -17.59 -18.91 35.35
CA PHE A 78 -17.59 -18.97 33.90
C PHE A 78 -16.16 -18.76 33.34
N PHE A 79 -15.47 -17.68 33.71
CA PHE A 79 -14.12 -17.41 33.22
C PHE A 79 -13.05 -18.41 33.70
N GLU A 80 -13.37 -19.24 34.68
CA GLU A 80 -12.53 -20.35 35.13
C GLU A 80 -12.89 -21.69 34.48
N SER A 81 -14.03 -21.76 33.79
CA SER A 81 -14.43 -22.93 33.00
C SER A 81 -13.63 -23.04 31.69
N PRO A 82 -13.57 -24.22 31.05
CA PRO A 82 -12.96 -24.38 29.75
C PRO A 82 -13.48 -23.39 28.71
N ARG A 83 -14.80 -23.21 28.62
CA ARG A 83 -15.44 -22.26 27.68
C ARG A 83 -15.04 -20.81 27.96
N GLY A 84 -14.98 -20.43 29.23
CA GLY A 84 -14.54 -19.08 29.61
C GLY A 84 -13.06 -18.84 29.34
N VAL A 85 -12.21 -19.84 29.53
CA VAL A 85 -10.79 -19.78 29.16
C VAL A 85 -10.62 -19.66 27.65
N ASP A 86 -11.39 -20.40 26.85
CA ASP A 86 -11.38 -20.26 25.39
C ASP A 86 -11.83 -18.88 24.93
N PHE A 87 -12.88 -18.32 25.58
CA PHE A 87 -13.34 -16.96 25.31
C PHE A 87 -12.27 -15.91 25.65
N LEU A 88 -11.63 -16.03 26.83
CA LEU A 88 -10.52 -15.14 27.21
C LEU A 88 -9.37 -15.22 26.22
N HIS A 89 -9.02 -16.44 25.78
CA HIS A 89 -7.97 -16.65 24.80
C HIS A 89 -8.29 -15.95 23.49
N ARG A 90 -9.50 -16.12 22.98
CA ARG A 90 -9.98 -15.45 21.77
C ARG A 90 -9.94 -13.93 21.90
N VAL A 91 -10.40 -13.36 23.03
CA VAL A 91 -10.39 -11.92 23.28
C VAL A 91 -8.96 -11.36 23.34
N VAL A 92 -8.05 -12.04 24.04
CA VAL A 92 -6.65 -11.60 24.16
C VAL A 92 -5.95 -11.66 22.80
N THR A 93 -6.12 -12.76 22.07
CA THR A 93 -5.53 -12.92 20.74
C THR A 93 -6.05 -11.85 19.77
N ALA A 94 -7.38 -11.62 19.75
CA ALA A 94 -7.98 -10.58 18.93
C ALA A 94 -7.49 -9.16 19.32
N ALA A 95 -7.42 -8.86 20.62
CA ALA A 95 -6.96 -7.56 21.09
C ALA A 95 -5.50 -7.29 20.72
N HIS A 96 -4.61 -8.27 20.87
CA HIS A 96 -3.23 -8.14 20.42
C HIS A 96 -3.13 -8.01 18.90
N LEU A 97 -3.82 -8.85 18.14
CA LEU A 97 -3.78 -8.82 16.69
C LEU A 97 -4.27 -7.47 16.15
N VAL A 98 -5.45 -7.04 16.59
CA VAL A 98 -6.09 -5.83 16.06
C VAL A 98 -5.44 -4.56 16.61
N PHE A 99 -5.29 -4.43 17.93
CA PHE A 99 -4.84 -3.18 18.52
C PHE A 99 -3.31 -3.01 18.46
N VAL A 100 -2.54 -4.05 18.74
CA VAL A 100 -1.08 -3.95 18.86
C VAL A 100 -0.37 -4.24 17.53
N GLN A 101 -0.78 -5.30 16.83
CA GLN A 101 -0.08 -5.70 15.61
C GLN A 101 -0.53 -4.90 14.39
N ALA A 102 -1.82 -4.74 14.19
CA ALA A 102 -2.35 -4.04 13.02
C ALA A 102 -2.40 -2.51 13.18
N ASN A 103 -2.75 -2.00 14.39
CA ASN A 103 -3.05 -0.57 14.62
C ASN A 103 -2.11 0.17 15.59
N ASP A 104 -0.95 -0.38 15.90
CA ASP A 104 0.13 0.28 16.67
C ASP A 104 -0.30 0.82 18.06
N CYS A 105 -1.33 0.24 18.66
CA CYS A 105 -1.75 0.58 20.00
C CYS A 105 -0.68 0.16 21.02
N GLY A 106 -0.24 1.08 21.83
CA GLY A 106 0.75 0.80 22.87
C GLY A 106 0.24 -0.21 23.91
N LEU A 107 1.13 -1.08 24.41
CA LEU A 107 0.80 -2.11 25.40
C LEU A 107 0.21 -1.56 26.71
N ARG A 108 0.51 -0.31 27.06
CA ARG A 108 -0.09 0.35 28.22
C ARG A 108 -1.59 0.61 28.00
N ASN A 109 -1.99 1.03 26.79
CA ASN A 109 -3.38 1.23 26.41
C ASN A 109 -4.13 -0.09 26.36
N LEU A 110 -3.50 -1.16 25.86
CA LEU A 110 -4.05 -2.50 25.92
C LEU A 110 -4.25 -2.96 27.39
N GLY A 111 -3.28 -2.73 28.26
CA GLY A 111 -3.42 -3.01 29.69
C GLY A 111 -4.57 -2.21 30.34
N TRP A 112 -4.78 -0.97 29.91
CA TRP A 112 -5.91 -0.15 30.33
C TRP A 112 -7.27 -0.69 29.81
N PHE A 113 -7.32 -1.13 28.55
CA PHE A 113 -8.49 -1.85 28.00
C PHE A 113 -8.87 -3.08 28.87
N PHE A 114 -7.89 -3.90 29.25
CA PHE A 114 -8.14 -5.05 30.14
C PHE A 114 -8.61 -4.63 31.53
N GLN A 115 -8.15 -3.50 32.03
CA GLN A 115 -8.59 -2.95 33.31
C GLN A 115 -10.03 -2.45 33.25
N LEU A 116 -10.37 -1.63 32.24
CA LEU A 116 -11.72 -1.08 32.08
C LEU A 116 -12.77 -2.16 31.80
N SER A 117 -12.39 -3.20 31.06
CA SER A 117 -13.26 -4.35 30.81
C SER A 117 -13.36 -5.32 31.99
N GLY A 118 -12.58 -5.13 33.05
CA GLY A 118 -12.49 -6.04 34.19
C GLY A 118 -11.80 -7.37 33.90
N LEU A 119 -11.27 -7.56 32.68
CA LEU A 119 -10.56 -8.78 32.29
C LEU A 119 -9.20 -8.92 32.99
N ASP A 120 -8.67 -7.85 33.56
CA ASP A 120 -7.44 -7.84 34.36
C ASP A 120 -7.54 -8.71 35.63
N GLN A 121 -8.74 -9.08 36.05
CA GLN A 121 -8.97 -10.07 37.11
C GLN A 121 -8.57 -11.49 36.68
N PHE A 122 -8.64 -11.78 35.37
CA PHE A 122 -8.43 -13.12 34.79
C PHE A 122 -7.14 -13.21 34.01
N ILE A 123 -6.57 -12.08 33.56
CA ILE A 123 -5.39 -11.99 32.71
C ILE A 123 -4.37 -11.04 33.32
N ALA A 124 -3.09 -11.42 33.35
CA ALA A 124 -2.03 -10.56 33.80
C ALA A 124 -1.87 -9.36 32.85
N ARG A 125 -2.26 -8.15 33.30
CA ARG A 125 -2.21 -6.91 32.50
C ARG A 125 -0.88 -6.14 32.58
N SER A 126 0.10 -6.65 33.33
CA SER A 126 1.40 -5.97 33.47
C SER A 126 2.06 -5.80 32.10
N TYR A 127 2.80 -4.70 31.92
CA TYR A 127 3.53 -4.42 30.68
C TYR A 127 4.35 -5.62 30.21
N GLY A 128 5.17 -6.21 31.09
CA GLY A 128 6.00 -7.37 30.74
C GLY A 128 5.19 -8.61 30.31
N ALA A 129 4.01 -8.86 30.93
CA ALA A 129 3.16 -9.97 30.52
C ALA A 129 2.56 -9.74 29.13
N GLN A 130 2.12 -8.52 28.83
CA GLN A 130 1.56 -8.17 27.53
C GLN A 130 2.65 -8.05 26.45
N GLN A 131 3.85 -7.61 26.81
CA GLN A 131 5.00 -7.61 25.92
C GLN A 131 5.38 -9.03 25.47
N ALA A 132 5.42 -9.99 26.41
CA ALA A 132 5.70 -11.38 26.06
C ALA A 132 4.68 -11.97 25.04
N VAL A 133 3.40 -11.61 25.20
CA VAL A 133 2.36 -12.02 24.23
C VAL A 133 2.57 -11.36 22.87
N ALA A 134 2.89 -10.07 22.85
CA ALA A 134 3.14 -9.36 21.60
C ALA A 134 4.35 -9.92 20.85
N GLU A 135 5.45 -10.23 21.55
CA GLU A 135 6.64 -10.85 20.97
C GLU A 135 6.40 -12.28 20.48
N GLU A 136 5.63 -13.07 21.25
CA GLU A 136 5.21 -14.41 20.82
C GLU A 136 4.34 -14.33 19.56
N MET A 137 3.39 -13.40 19.51
CA MET A 137 2.51 -13.19 18.36
C MET A 137 3.30 -12.76 17.11
N GLU A 138 4.26 -11.83 17.21
CA GLU A 138 5.13 -11.46 16.09
C GLU A 138 5.88 -12.67 15.53
N SER A 139 6.44 -13.52 16.42
CA SER A 139 7.14 -14.73 16.01
C SER A 139 6.20 -15.75 15.33
N LEU A 140 4.97 -15.87 15.84
CA LEU A 140 3.94 -16.73 15.26
C LEU A 140 3.45 -16.22 13.90
N LEU A 141 3.26 -14.91 13.73
CA LEU A 141 2.92 -14.31 12.44
C LEU A 141 3.98 -14.63 11.38
N ILE A 142 5.25 -14.43 11.70
CA ILE A 142 6.36 -14.73 10.79
C ILE A 142 6.37 -16.21 10.43
N ARG A 143 6.20 -17.11 11.41
CA ARG A 143 6.14 -18.55 11.17
C ARG A 143 4.96 -18.94 10.29
N PHE A 144 3.77 -18.37 10.54
CA PHE A 144 2.59 -18.58 9.70
C PHE A 144 2.87 -18.21 8.24
N GLY A 145 3.45 -17.02 8.00
CA GLY A 145 3.78 -16.56 6.65
C GLY A 145 4.73 -17.53 5.94
N GLN A 146 5.80 -17.99 6.63
CA GLN A 146 6.75 -18.95 6.07
C GLN A 146 6.12 -20.30 5.73
N GLU A 147 5.26 -20.83 6.62
CA GLU A 147 4.55 -22.09 6.38
C GLU A 147 3.55 -21.96 5.22
N GLU A 148 2.82 -20.84 5.14
CA GLU A 148 1.84 -20.62 4.07
C GLU A 148 2.52 -20.35 2.72
N ASP A 149 3.61 -19.57 2.69
CA ASP A 149 4.41 -19.37 1.48
C ASP A 149 4.83 -20.71 0.88
N GLN A 150 5.38 -21.62 1.70
CA GLN A 150 5.79 -22.95 1.26
C GLN A 150 4.61 -23.81 0.80
N ARG A 151 3.52 -23.85 1.57
CA ARG A 151 2.34 -24.66 1.27
C ARG A 151 1.66 -24.23 -0.03
N LEU A 152 1.48 -22.92 -0.22
CA LEU A 152 0.76 -22.37 -1.37
C LEU A 152 1.61 -22.39 -2.65
N ALA A 153 2.94 -22.23 -2.53
CA ALA A 153 3.85 -22.29 -3.68
C ALA A 153 3.79 -23.64 -4.42
N VAL A 154 3.60 -24.74 -3.69
CA VAL A 154 3.51 -26.10 -4.29
C VAL A 154 2.33 -26.24 -5.24
N GLN A 155 1.24 -25.52 -4.99
CA GLN A 155 0.01 -25.61 -5.79
C GLN A 155 -0.11 -24.48 -6.82
N MET A 156 0.80 -23.50 -6.77
CA MET A 156 0.78 -22.34 -7.63
C MET A 156 1.12 -22.71 -9.08
N PRO A 157 0.31 -22.30 -10.07
CA PRO A 157 0.67 -22.48 -11.49
C PRO A 157 1.85 -21.58 -11.86
N SER A 158 2.72 -22.07 -12.75
CA SER A 158 3.80 -21.25 -13.30
C SER A 158 3.25 -20.02 -14.03
N ARG A 159 3.81 -18.86 -13.75
CA ARG A 159 3.37 -17.59 -14.37
C ARG A 159 4.45 -16.53 -14.41
N GLU A 160 4.27 -15.58 -15.32
CA GLU A 160 5.03 -14.34 -15.38
C GLU A 160 4.43 -13.30 -14.43
N ILE A 161 5.30 -12.58 -13.74
CA ILE A 161 4.90 -11.49 -12.83
C ILE A 161 5.67 -10.20 -13.13
N THR A 162 5.10 -9.09 -12.70
CA THR A 162 5.77 -7.78 -12.62
C THR A 162 6.12 -7.49 -11.16
N LEU A 163 7.24 -6.82 -10.92
CA LEU A 163 7.58 -6.26 -9.60
C LEU A 163 7.56 -4.73 -9.65
N CYS A 164 7.06 -4.14 -8.61
CA CYS A 164 7.29 -2.73 -8.29
C CYS A 164 8.31 -2.67 -7.16
N GLU A 165 9.42 -1.98 -7.38
CA GLU A 165 10.54 -1.91 -6.45
C GLU A 165 10.82 -0.46 -6.04
N ASP A 166 11.09 -0.25 -4.75
CA ASP A 166 11.47 1.06 -4.21
C ASP A 166 12.21 0.91 -2.89
N GLU A 167 12.87 1.97 -2.48
CA GLU A 167 13.64 2.06 -1.24
C GLU A 167 13.05 3.11 -0.31
N THR A 168 12.92 2.76 0.96
CA THR A 168 12.47 3.70 1.98
C THR A 168 13.38 3.66 3.22
N PHE A 169 13.25 4.62 4.14
CA PHE A 169 14.17 4.79 5.26
C PHE A 169 13.43 4.93 6.60
N HIS A 170 13.67 4.01 7.57
CA HIS A 170 13.00 3.97 8.87
C HIS A 170 13.86 3.48 10.05
N PRO A 171 14.88 4.05 10.52
CA PRO A 171 15.96 4.86 9.98
C PRO A 171 16.98 4.06 9.13
N GLN A 172 16.76 2.76 8.95
CA GLN A 172 17.55 1.90 8.10
C GLN A 172 16.98 1.87 6.69
N ILE A 173 17.80 1.50 5.72
CA ILE A 173 17.33 1.26 4.35
C ILE A 173 16.38 0.07 4.38
N CYS A 174 15.16 0.26 3.89
CA CYS A 174 14.18 -0.79 3.72
C CYS A 174 13.96 -1.02 2.21
N LEU A 175 14.25 -2.21 1.74
CA LEU A 175 13.97 -2.63 0.36
C LEU A 175 12.54 -3.18 0.32
N VAL A 176 11.75 -2.70 -0.64
CA VAL A 176 10.34 -3.10 -0.80
C VAL A 176 10.08 -3.52 -2.24
N ALA A 177 9.65 -4.77 -2.45
CA ALA A 177 9.21 -5.29 -3.75
C ALA A 177 7.80 -5.88 -3.63
N ILE A 178 6.88 -5.39 -4.46
CA ILE A 178 5.46 -5.77 -4.46
C ILE A 178 5.04 -6.25 -5.84
N GLU A 179 4.32 -7.36 -5.92
CA GLU A 179 3.62 -7.76 -7.15
C GLU A 179 2.32 -6.94 -7.26
N PRO A 180 2.18 -6.04 -8.23
CA PRO A 180 1.14 -4.99 -8.22
C PRO A 180 -0.27 -5.49 -8.51
N VAL A 181 -0.45 -6.66 -9.15
CA VAL A 181 -1.77 -7.19 -9.48
C VAL A 181 -2.46 -7.76 -8.24
N SER A 182 -1.75 -8.60 -7.50
CA SER A 182 -2.22 -9.16 -6.24
C SER A 182 -2.04 -8.20 -5.06
N ASN A 183 -1.11 -7.26 -5.15
CA ASN A 183 -0.57 -6.44 -4.07
C ASN A 183 0.19 -7.27 -3.01
N PHE A 184 0.78 -8.40 -3.42
CA PHE A 184 1.57 -9.27 -2.56
C PHE A 184 2.98 -8.72 -2.39
N ILE A 185 3.41 -8.54 -1.13
CA ILE A 185 4.75 -8.07 -0.80
C ILE A 185 5.69 -9.29 -0.83
N LEU A 186 6.62 -9.30 -1.80
CA LEU A 186 7.65 -10.33 -1.93
C LEU A 186 8.87 -10.02 -1.04
N VAL A 187 9.35 -8.79 -1.10
CA VAL A 187 10.48 -8.32 -0.30
C VAL A 187 10.05 -7.12 0.51
N GLU A 188 10.28 -7.15 1.82
CA GLU A 188 10.15 -6.02 2.72
C GLU A 188 11.10 -6.24 3.90
N GLN A 189 12.32 -5.70 3.80
CA GLN A 189 13.33 -5.96 4.82
C GLN A 189 14.38 -4.85 4.89
N TYR A 190 14.92 -4.66 6.08
CA TYR A 190 16.04 -3.76 6.30
C TYR A 190 17.34 -4.35 5.78
N GLN A 191 18.12 -3.52 5.09
CA GLN A 191 19.44 -3.86 4.57
C GLN A 191 20.44 -2.75 4.85
N PRO A 192 21.72 -3.09 5.05
CA PRO A 192 22.77 -2.09 5.22
C PRO A 192 23.13 -1.37 3.91
N GLN A 193 22.85 -1.99 2.77
CA GLN A 193 23.16 -1.51 1.42
C GLN A 193 21.93 -1.61 0.52
N ARG A 194 21.98 -0.91 -0.61
CA ARG A 194 20.92 -0.86 -1.61
C ARG A 194 21.44 -1.00 -3.04
N ASP A 195 22.58 -1.67 -3.20
CA ASP A 195 23.11 -1.99 -4.51
C ASP A 195 22.36 -3.15 -5.19
N ALA A 196 22.63 -3.35 -6.47
CA ALA A 196 21.94 -4.37 -7.27
C ALA A 196 22.16 -5.79 -6.73
N GLU A 197 23.33 -6.08 -6.15
CA GLU A 197 23.63 -7.38 -5.57
C GLU A 197 22.79 -7.64 -4.30
N THR A 198 22.65 -6.62 -3.44
CA THR A 198 21.78 -6.71 -2.25
C THR A 198 20.32 -6.95 -2.64
N TRP A 199 19.82 -6.24 -3.66
CA TRP A 199 18.49 -6.48 -4.24
C TRP A 199 18.34 -7.91 -4.74
N ASN A 200 19.32 -8.38 -5.52
CA ASN A 200 19.31 -9.75 -6.07
C ASN A 200 19.31 -10.82 -4.96
N GLN A 201 20.13 -10.66 -3.93
CA GLN A 201 20.15 -11.58 -2.79
C GLN A 201 18.80 -11.65 -2.07
N CYS A 202 18.16 -10.49 -1.84
CA CYS A 202 16.85 -10.44 -1.19
C CYS A 202 15.76 -11.06 -2.05
N ALA A 203 15.72 -10.73 -3.34
CA ALA A 203 14.71 -11.20 -4.27
C ALA A 203 14.88 -12.71 -4.56
N SER A 204 16.10 -13.18 -4.83
CA SER A 204 16.38 -14.58 -5.17
C SER A 204 15.98 -15.55 -4.07
N VAL A 205 16.18 -15.21 -2.80
CA VAL A 205 15.74 -16.03 -1.66
C VAL A 205 14.22 -16.24 -1.66
N LYS A 206 13.47 -15.22 -2.02
CA LYS A 206 12.00 -15.28 -2.06
C LYS A 206 11.47 -15.93 -3.33
N LEU A 207 12.13 -15.69 -4.46
CA LEU A 207 11.71 -16.22 -5.76
C LEU A 207 12.09 -17.69 -5.95
N ALA A 208 13.17 -18.17 -5.32
CA ALA A 208 13.68 -19.53 -5.50
C ALA A 208 12.67 -20.64 -5.18
N GLY A 209 11.70 -20.39 -4.31
CA GLY A 209 10.62 -21.32 -3.96
C GLY A 209 9.32 -21.15 -4.74
N LEU A 210 9.27 -20.22 -5.69
CA LEU A 210 8.05 -19.84 -6.40
C LEU A 210 8.14 -20.21 -7.90
N PRO A 211 7.08 -20.76 -8.51
CA PRO A 211 7.04 -21.06 -9.94
C PRO A 211 6.72 -19.80 -10.74
N VAL A 212 7.48 -18.72 -10.54
CA VAL A 212 7.26 -17.43 -11.20
C VAL A 212 8.50 -16.95 -11.94
N THR A 213 8.29 -16.24 -13.05
CA THR A 213 9.33 -15.51 -13.78
C THR A 213 9.02 -14.02 -13.71
N VAL A 214 9.97 -13.23 -13.21
CA VAL A 214 9.84 -11.77 -13.24
C VAL A 214 10.15 -11.30 -14.66
N CYS A 215 9.17 -10.71 -15.34
CA CYS A 215 9.32 -10.26 -16.71
C CYS A 215 9.43 -8.72 -16.82
N GLN A 216 9.01 -8.00 -15.78
CA GLN A 216 9.06 -6.53 -15.73
C GLN A 216 9.34 -6.06 -14.31
N VAL A 217 10.13 -4.99 -14.18
CA VAL A 217 10.32 -4.23 -12.94
C VAL A 217 9.97 -2.77 -13.17
N THR A 218 9.17 -2.17 -12.28
CA THR A 218 8.80 -0.74 -12.33
C THR A 218 9.35 -0.02 -11.11
N SER A 219 10.13 1.05 -11.30
CA SER A 219 10.74 1.83 -10.21
C SER A 219 11.11 3.26 -10.60
N ASP A 220 11.73 4.00 -9.67
CA ASP A 220 12.16 5.40 -9.78
C ASP A 220 13.40 5.64 -10.67
N ALA A 221 13.88 4.70 -11.44
CA ALA A 221 15.11 4.76 -12.21
C ALA A 221 16.41 4.84 -11.37
N ALA A 222 16.41 4.36 -10.13
CA ALA A 222 17.63 4.17 -9.36
C ALA A 222 18.53 3.15 -10.06
N LYS A 223 19.81 3.49 -10.25
CA LYS A 223 20.75 2.66 -11.01
C LYS A 223 20.86 1.22 -10.50
N ALA A 224 20.75 1.04 -9.17
CA ALA A 224 20.80 -0.27 -8.54
C ALA A 224 19.60 -1.13 -8.95
N ILE A 225 18.40 -0.56 -8.94
CA ILE A 225 17.18 -1.27 -9.32
C ILE A 225 17.15 -1.56 -10.83
N VAL A 226 17.58 -0.61 -11.66
CA VAL A 226 17.71 -0.85 -13.11
C VAL A 226 18.67 -2.01 -13.38
N ALA A 227 19.84 -2.02 -12.75
CA ALA A 227 20.80 -3.12 -12.89
C ALA A 227 20.25 -4.45 -12.31
N HIS A 228 19.51 -4.41 -11.21
CA HIS A 228 18.83 -5.59 -10.68
C HIS A 228 17.82 -6.15 -11.68
N ALA A 229 16.98 -5.30 -12.27
CA ALA A 229 15.99 -5.70 -13.26
C ALA A 229 16.61 -6.32 -14.51
N GLU A 230 17.54 -5.60 -15.15
CA GLU A 230 18.05 -5.97 -16.46
C GLU A 230 19.15 -7.05 -16.40
N VAL A 231 20.06 -6.96 -15.41
CA VAL A 231 21.22 -7.86 -15.34
C VAL A 231 20.94 -9.12 -14.52
N HIS A 232 20.28 -8.97 -13.34
CA HIS A 232 20.08 -10.10 -12.44
C HIS A 232 18.78 -10.86 -12.74
N LEU A 233 17.68 -10.15 -13.01
CA LEU A 233 16.39 -10.77 -13.31
C LEU A 233 16.18 -11.06 -14.80
N GLY A 234 16.94 -10.40 -15.69
CA GLY A 234 16.69 -10.44 -17.15
C GLY A 234 15.32 -9.88 -17.53
N ALA A 235 14.78 -9.00 -16.71
CA ALA A 235 13.43 -8.44 -16.82
C ALA A 235 13.47 -7.07 -17.53
N HIS A 236 12.36 -6.71 -18.16
CA HIS A 236 12.20 -5.38 -18.74
C HIS A 236 12.10 -4.32 -17.63
N TYR A 237 12.94 -3.30 -17.67
CA TYR A 237 12.82 -2.14 -16.79
C TYR A 237 11.79 -1.13 -17.33
N SER A 238 10.86 -0.70 -16.48
CA SER A 238 9.86 0.33 -16.77
C SER A 238 9.97 1.49 -15.78
N PRO A 239 10.11 2.74 -16.26
CA PRO A 239 10.18 3.88 -15.36
C PRO A 239 8.81 4.16 -14.71
N ASP A 240 8.85 4.55 -13.44
CA ASP A 240 7.65 4.94 -12.71
C ASP A 240 7.14 6.32 -13.15
N LEU A 241 5.94 6.36 -13.68
CA LEU A 241 5.26 7.58 -14.08
C LEU A 241 5.12 8.60 -12.95
N PHE A 242 4.92 8.14 -11.70
CA PHE A 242 4.77 9.04 -10.56
C PHE A 242 6.03 9.91 -10.38
N HIS A 243 7.21 9.32 -10.43
CA HIS A 243 8.47 10.05 -10.30
C HIS A 243 8.71 11.01 -11.48
N VAL A 244 8.35 10.61 -12.70
CA VAL A 244 8.41 11.50 -13.88
C VAL A 244 7.51 12.72 -13.69
N GLN A 245 6.26 12.49 -13.27
CA GLN A 245 5.32 13.59 -12.99
C GLN A 245 5.78 14.44 -11.81
N HIS A 246 6.30 13.84 -10.76
CA HIS A 246 6.83 14.56 -9.59
C HIS A 246 7.97 15.50 -9.97
N ASP A 247 8.97 15.04 -10.73
CA ASP A 247 10.09 15.87 -11.21
C ASP A 247 9.58 17.04 -12.07
N THR A 248 8.61 16.81 -12.97
CA THR A 248 8.01 17.88 -13.79
C THR A 248 7.19 18.89 -12.96
N VAL A 249 6.47 18.44 -11.94
CA VAL A 249 5.74 19.30 -10.98
C VAL A 249 6.72 20.16 -10.20
N GLN A 250 7.77 19.57 -9.63
CA GLN A 250 8.77 20.32 -8.87
C GLN A 250 9.50 21.36 -9.73
N ALA A 251 9.77 21.02 -10.99
CA ALA A 251 10.45 21.94 -11.92
C ALA A 251 9.60 23.18 -12.29
N THR A 252 8.27 23.02 -12.40
CA THR A 252 7.43 24.04 -13.07
C THR A 252 6.41 24.69 -12.14
N SER A 253 5.75 23.95 -11.26
CA SER A 253 4.53 24.42 -10.58
C SER A 253 4.77 25.62 -9.67
N PHE A 254 5.74 25.52 -8.76
CA PHE A 254 6.00 26.61 -7.81
C PHE A 254 6.48 27.89 -8.52
N ALA A 255 7.43 27.74 -9.47
CA ALA A 255 8.01 28.88 -10.18
C ALA A 255 6.95 29.63 -11.03
N LEU A 256 6.10 28.90 -11.77
CA LEU A 256 5.05 29.51 -12.57
C LEU A 256 3.94 30.13 -11.69
N ALA A 257 3.50 29.45 -10.64
CA ALA A 257 2.52 30.00 -9.72
C ALA A 257 3.02 31.26 -8.98
N SER A 258 4.31 31.29 -8.60
CA SER A 258 4.92 32.48 -7.99
C SER A 258 4.91 33.68 -8.94
N ARG A 259 5.18 33.45 -10.24
CA ARG A 259 5.13 34.51 -11.25
C ARG A 259 3.71 35.00 -11.54
N THR A 260 2.75 34.07 -11.56
CA THR A 260 1.32 34.46 -11.69
C THR A 260 0.90 35.36 -10.54
N ARG A 261 1.22 34.99 -9.28
CA ARG A 261 0.92 35.81 -8.10
C ARG A 261 1.64 37.17 -8.13
N ALA A 262 2.88 37.21 -8.58
CA ALA A 262 3.60 38.47 -8.73
C ALA A 262 2.94 39.39 -9.76
N ALA A 263 2.51 38.85 -10.91
CA ALA A 263 1.78 39.60 -11.94
C ALA A 263 0.41 40.05 -11.46
N GLU A 264 -0.30 39.25 -10.64
CA GLU A 264 -1.56 39.63 -9.97
C GLU A 264 -1.35 40.85 -9.05
N ALA A 265 -0.33 40.81 -8.21
CA ALA A 265 0.00 41.90 -7.30
C ALA A 265 0.37 43.19 -8.04
N GLU A 266 1.12 43.11 -9.14
CA GLU A 266 1.47 44.26 -9.97
C GLU A 266 0.23 44.85 -10.69
N LEU A 267 -0.68 44.01 -11.17
CA LEU A 267 -1.94 44.46 -11.76
C LEU A 267 -2.81 45.19 -10.70
N GLU A 268 -2.96 44.63 -9.50
CA GLU A 268 -3.70 45.25 -8.42
C GLU A 268 -3.11 46.61 -8.04
N LYS A 269 -1.79 46.75 -8.01
CA LYS A 269 -1.09 48.02 -7.78
C LYS A 269 -1.35 49.01 -8.88
N ALA A 270 -1.28 48.60 -10.17
CA ALA A 270 -1.57 49.44 -11.31
C ALA A 270 -3.04 49.93 -11.30
N GLN A 271 -3.99 49.04 -11.00
CA GLN A 271 -5.42 49.37 -10.89
C GLN A 271 -5.68 50.42 -9.80
N ARG A 272 -5.10 50.23 -8.60
CA ARG A 272 -5.21 51.20 -7.51
C ARG A 272 -4.65 52.58 -7.92
N HIS A 273 -3.48 52.58 -8.59
CA HIS A 273 -2.88 53.82 -9.06
C HIS A 273 -3.75 54.53 -10.12
N THR A 274 -4.27 53.80 -11.10
CA THR A 274 -5.20 54.34 -12.11
C THR A 274 -6.45 54.89 -11.47
N ALA A 275 -7.05 54.21 -10.50
CA ALA A 275 -8.25 54.66 -9.77
C ALA A 275 -7.99 56.00 -9.04
N THR A 276 -6.86 56.07 -8.28
CA THR A 276 -6.51 57.32 -7.58
C THR A 276 -6.31 58.51 -8.54
N LEU A 277 -5.63 58.29 -9.67
CA LEU A 277 -5.44 59.36 -10.66
C LEU A 277 -6.75 59.78 -11.32
N ARG A 278 -7.68 58.87 -11.58
CA ARG A 278 -9.02 59.19 -12.09
C ARG A 278 -9.81 60.02 -11.07
N GLU A 279 -9.82 59.62 -9.80
CA GLU A 279 -10.46 60.39 -8.73
C GLU A 279 -9.92 61.81 -8.64
N HIS A 280 -8.61 62.04 -8.72
CA HIS A 280 -7.98 63.35 -8.72
C HIS A 280 -8.35 64.17 -9.98
N HIS A 281 -8.35 63.55 -11.16
CA HIS A 281 -8.75 64.17 -12.39
C HIS A 281 -10.21 64.62 -12.34
N ASP A 282 -11.12 63.75 -11.92
CA ASP A 282 -12.56 64.02 -11.84
C ASP A 282 -12.89 65.13 -10.79
N ALA A 283 -12.22 65.12 -9.63
CA ALA A 283 -12.30 66.13 -8.62
C ALA A 283 -11.85 67.53 -9.19
N SER A 284 -10.68 67.57 -9.83
CA SER A 284 -10.14 68.79 -10.45
C SER A 284 -11.03 69.33 -11.57
N ARG A 285 -11.67 68.43 -12.33
CA ARG A 285 -12.66 68.80 -13.36
C ARG A 285 -13.97 69.38 -12.79
N GLY A 286 -14.39 68.82 -11.63
CA GLY A 286 -15.56 69.29 -10.90
C GLY A 286 -15.38 70.71 -10.29
N GLU A 287 -14.14 71.06 -9.90
CA GLU A 287 -13.82 72.40 -9.34
C GLU A 287 -13.79 73.50 -10.39
N SER A 288 -13.19 73.28 -11.57
CA SER A 288 -13.19 74.20 -12.70
C SER A 288 -12.81 73.51 -14.00
N SER A 289 -13.59 73.62 -15.06
CA SER A 289 -13.29 73.16 -16.40
C SER A 289 -12.10 73.84 -17.07
N GLN A 290 -11.61 74.98 -16.52
CA GLN A 290 -10.47 75.75 -16.99
C GLN A 290 -9.22 75.56 -16.11
N ASN A 291 -9.20 74.53 -15.24
CA ASN A 291 -8.02 74.22 -14.41
C ASN A 291 -6.83 73.87 -15.32
N PRO A 292 -5.70 74.66 -15.25
CA PRO A 292 -4.54 74.45 -16.12
C PRO A 292 -3.82 73.09 -15.87
N LEU A 293 -4.13 72.35 -14.77
CA LEU A 293 -3.60 71.06 -14.44
C LEU A 293 -4.35 69.90 -15.12
N LEU A 294 -5.56 70.10 -15.65
CA LEU A 294 -6.38 69.08 -16.27
C LEU A 294 -5.65 68.31 -17.40
N PRO A 295 -4.99 69.02 -18.38
CA PRO A 295 -4.31 68.30 -19.45
C PRO A 295 -3.15 67.43 -18.95
N VAL A 296 -2.46 67.84 -17.87
CA VAL A 296 -1.38 67.05 -17.24
C VAL A 296 -1.93 65.82 -16.52
N LEU A 297 -3.03 66.01 -15.78
CA LEU A 297 -3.71 64.89 -15.10
C LEU A 297 -4.28 63.89 -16.09
N GLU A 298 -4.88 64.33 -17.17
CA GLU A 298 -5.38 63.48 -18.26
C GLU A 298 -4.26 62.64 -18.88
N GLN A 299 -3.09 63.25 -19.15
CA GLN A 299 -1.92 62.51 -19.63
C GLN A 299 -1.41 61.48 -18.63
N HIS A 300 -1.47 61.77 -17.32
CA HIS A 300 -1.09 60.81 -16.27
C HIS A 300 -2.08 59.65 -16.19
N VAL A 301 -3.40 59.92 -16.28
CA VAL A 301 -4.45 58.88 -16.33
C VAL A 301 -4.23 57.98 -17.54
N GLN A 302 -4.01 58.53 -18.75
CA GLN A 302 -3.76 57.75 -19.95
C GLN A 302 -2.50 56.84 -19.83
N ARG A 303 -1.42 57.34 -19.21
CA ARG A 303 -0.21 56.55 -18.95
C ARG A 303 -0.48 55.42 -17.94
N ALA A 304 -1.24 55.71 -16.88
CA ALA A 304 -1.59 54.69 -15.88
C ALA A 304 -2.51 53.62 -16.47
N GLU A 305 -3.47 53.99 -17.32
CA GLU A 305 -4.31 53.03 -18.05
C GLU A 305 -3.51 52.15 -19.02
N ALA A 306 -2.54 52.72 -19.72
CA ALA A 306 -1.62 51.95 -20.57
C ALA A 306 -0.79 50.98 -19.76
N THR A 307 -0.31 51.37 -18.56
CA THR A 307 0.42 50.50 -17.63
C THR A 307 -0.48 49.41 -17.09
N GLU A 308 -1.71 49.71 -16.71
CA GLU A 308 -2.69 48.73 -16.26
C GLU A 308 -2.99 47.68 -17.37
N ALA A 309 -3.16 48.14 -18.61
CA ALA A 309 -3.38 47.27 -19.76
C ALA A 309 -2.20 46.33 -20.00
N ALA A 310 -0.97 46.87 -19.89
CA ALA A 310 0.26 46.08 -20.04
C ALA A 310 0.41 45.02 -18.91
N THR A 311 0.16 45.42 -17.66
CA THR A 311 0.23 44.47 -16.52
C THR A 311 -0.86 43.40 -16.60
N ARG A 312 -2.09 43.76 -17.06
CA ARG A 312 -3.16 42.80 -17.32
C ARG A 312 -2.76 41.77 -18.39
N GLN A 313 -2.11 42.25 -19.47
CA GLN A 313 -1.60 41.35 -20.50
C GLN A 313 -0.48 40.42 -19.97
N GLN A 314 0.39 40.95 -19.12
CA GLN A 314 1.43 40.15 -18.45
C GLN A 314 0.82 39.05 -17.56
N LEU A 315 -0.20 39.37 -16.79
CA LEU A 315 -0.92 38.37 -15.97
C LEU A 315 -1.51 37.27 -16.83
N ARG A 316 -2.22 37.62 -17.92
CA ARG A 316 -2.77 36.62 -18.86
C ARG A 316 -1.69 35.71 -19.41
N THR A 317 -0.53 36.24 -19.75
CA THR A 317 0.63 35.45 -20.24
C THR A 317 1.11 34.48 -19.18
N CYS A 318 1.21 34.91 -17.91
CA CYS A 318 1.61 34.02 -16.81
C CYS A 318 0.58 32.90 -16.55
N GLN A 319 -0.72 33.24 -16.54
CA GLN A 319 -1.83 32.28 -16.39
C GLN A 319 -1.81 31.24 -17.53
N THR A 320 -1.72 31.67 -18.78
CA THR A 320 -1.64 30.76 -19.94
C THR A 320 -0.45 29.82 -19.87
N ARG A 321 0.72 30.30 -19.43
CA ARG A 321 1.90 29.43 -19.23
C ARG A 321 1.66 28.39 -18.13
N GLN A 322 1.04 28.80 -17.04
CA GLN A 322 0.71 27.89 -15.94
C GLN A 322 -0.29 26.82 -16.38
N GLU A 323 -1.33 27.19 -17.12
CA GLU A 323 -2.35 26.26 -17.67
C GLU A 323 -1.73 25.29 -18.68
N ARG A 324 -0.89 25.79 -19.61
CA ARG A 324 -0.18 24.93 -20.58
C ARG A 324 0.74 23.92 -19.89
N ALA A 325 1.47 24.36 -18.86
CA ALA A 325 2.34 23.45 -18.10
C ALA A 325 1.53 22.38 -17.35
N GLN A 326 0.38 22.76 -16.78
CA GLN A 326 -0.52 21.81 -16.13
C GLN A 326 -1.09 20.81 -17.13
N ALA A 327 -1.53 21.27 -18.28
CA ALA A 327 -2.07 20.42 -19.35
C ALA A 327 -1.01 19.43 -19.87
N ALA A 328 0.23 19.88 -20.08
CA ALA A 328 1.33 19.01 -20.52
C ALA A 328 1.65 17.93 -19.46
N ARG A 329 1.73 18.30 -18.16
CA ARG A 329 1.95 17.31 -17.08
C ARG A 329 0.81 16.30 -16.96
N GLN A 330 -0.44 16.74 -17.09
CA GLN A 330 -1.59 15.83 -17.11
C GLN A 330 -1.57 14.94 -18.36
N GLY A 331 -1.11 15.50 -19.50
CA GLY A 331 -0.94 14.80 -20.76
C GLY A 331 0.03 13.62 -20.64
N LEU A 332 1.15 13.76 -19.93
CA LEU A 332 2.08 12.65 -19.68
C LEU A 332 1.35 11.44 -19.04
N GLY A 333 0.49 11.67 -18.05
CA GLY A 333 -0.27 10.60 -17.42
C GLY A 333 -1.38 10.03 -18.31
N ARG A 334 -2.03 10.88 -19.09
CA ARG A 334 -3.13 10.49 -19.97
C ARG A 334 -2.67 9.70 -21.19
N ASP A 335 -1.50 10.03 -21.73
CA ASP A 335 -1.03 9.47 -23.00
C ASP A 335 -0.03 8.31 -22.83
N TYR A 336 0.48 8.05 -21.61
CA TYR A 336 1.32 6.88 -21.32
C TYR A 336 0.47 5.63 -21.06
N HIS A 337 -0.19 5.15 -22.09
CA HIS A 337 -1.03 3.96 -22.10
C HIS A 337 -0.87 3.20 -23.43
N PRO A 338 -0.95 1.85 -23.44
CA PRO A 338 -0.93 1.06 -24.67
C PRO A 338 -2.26 1.12 -25.43
N VAL A 339 -3.29 1.71 -24.83
CA VAL A 339 -4.64 1.88 -25.37
C VAL A 339 -5.03 3.34 -25.23
N ASP A 340 -5.54 3.94 -26.28
CA ASP A 340 -6.06 5.30 -26.25
C ASP A 340 -7.29 5.38 -25.32
N LEU A 341 -7.20 6.15 -24.26
CA LEU A 341 -8.26 6.25 -23.27
C LEU A 341 -9.54 6.95 -23.79
N GLN A 342 -9.48 7.64 -24.94
CA GLN A 342 -10.64 8.33 -25.52
C GLN A 342 -11.40 7.44 -26.49
N THR A 343 -10.68 6.67 -27.28
CA THR A 343 -11.25 5.85 -28.37
C THR A 343 -11.27 4.36 -28.07
N GLY A 344 -10.46 3.91 -27.12
CA GLY A 344 -10.25 2.49 -26.82
C GLY A 344 -9.42 1.73 -27.86
N GLN A 345 -8.78 2.44 -28.79
CA GLN A 345 -7.95 1.81 -29.81
C GLN A 345 -6.55 1.46 -29.26
N PRO A 346 -5.96 0.34 -29.64
CA PRO A 346 -4.56 0.04 -29.38
C PRO A 346 -3.64 1.13 -29.96
N LEU A 347 -2.61 1.52 -29.20
CA LEU A 347 -1.59 2.47 -29.62
C LEU A 347 -0.27 1.75 -29.81
N THR A 348 0.47 2.15 -30.83
CA THR A 348 1.85 1.71 -31.05
C THR A 348 2.81 2.44 -30.09
N SER A 349 3.99 1.86 -29.87
CA SER A 349 5.04 2.51 -29.08
C SER A 349 5.46 3.87 -29.65
N ASP A 350 5.49 3.99 -30.98
CA ASP A 350 5.88 5.23 -31.66
C ASP A 350 4.83 6.33 -31.50
N GLU A 351 3.54 6.00 -31.59
CA GLU A 351 2.45 6.95 -31.34
C GLU A 351 2.51 7.48 -29.90
N VAL A 352 2.70 6.60 -28.92
CA VAL A 352 2.81 7.00 -27.52
C VAL A 352 4.08 7.82 -27.31
N GLY A 353 5.23 7.39 -27.83
CA GLY A 353 6.49 8.13 -27.77
C GLY A 353 6.37 9.54 -28.33
N HIS A 354 5.73 9.70 -29.48
CA HIS A 354 5.50 11.01 -30.10
C HIS A 354 4.60 11.92 -29.25
N ARG A 355 3.50 11.39 -28.69
CA ARG A 355 2.61 12.16 -27.80
C ARG A 355 3.36 12.62 -26.54
N LEU A 356 4.13 11.72 -25.91
CA LEU A 356 4.92 12.05 -24.72
C LEU A 356 6.01 13.08 -25.01
N ALA A 357 6.72 12.95 -26.14
CA ALA A 357 7.70 13.93 -26.59
C ALA A 357 7.10 15.33 -26.72
N GLY A 358 5.91 15.46 -27.33
CA GLY A 358 5.20 16.73 -27.45
C GLY A 358 4.87 17.39 -26.11
N HIS A 359 4.58 16.61 -25.07
CA HIS A 359 4.38 17.16 -23.72
C HIS A 359 5.70 17.66 -23.12
N PHE A 360 6.81 16.93 -23.27
CA PHE A 360 8.12 17.38 -22.83
C PHE A 360 8.59 18.62 -23.60
N ASP A 361 8.41 18.67 -24.93
CA ASP A 361 8.73 19.85 -25.75
C ASP A 361 7.95 21.10 -25.26
N THR A 362 6.68 20.93 -24.93
CA THR A 362 5.85 22.00 -24.32
C THR A 362 6.43 22.48 -23.00
N LEU A 363 6.85 21.57 -22.11
CA LEU A 363 7.42 21.92 -20.80
C LEU A 363 8.78 22.61 -20.96
N ASP A 364 9.64 22.15 -21.86
CA ASP A 364 10.95 22.73 -22.15
C ASP A 364 10.79 24.16 -22.76
N GLN A 365 9.88 24.33 -23.72
CA GLN A 365 9.54 25.63 -24.28
C GLN A 365 9.05 26.61 -23.19
N LEU A 366 8.13 26.18 -22.34
CA LEU A 366 7.63 26.99 -21.23
C LEU A 366 8.72 27.35 -20.20
N ALA A 367 9.64 26.41 -19.94
CA ALA A 367 10.78 26.68 -19.07
C ALA A 367 11.71 27.77 -19.63
N ALA A 368 11.92 27.77 -20.96
CA ALA A 368 12.70 28.80 -21.66
C ALA A 368 11.94 30.14 -21.68
N GLU A 369 10.68 30.18 -22.13
CA GLU A 369 9.84 31.38 -22.19
C GLU A 369 9.66 32.05 -20.82
N ALA A 370 9.52 31.24 -19.78
CA ALA A 370 9.40 31.72 -18.42
C ALA A 370 10.77 31.98 -17.77
N GLY A 371 11.91 31.67 -18.38
CA GLY A 371 13.25 31.84 -17.81
C GLY A 371 13.36 31.09 -16.47
N LEU A 372 13.01 29.81 -16.42
CA LEU A 372 13.14 29.01 -15.21
C LEU A 372 14.60 28.80 -14.84
N SER A 373 14.88 28.52 -13.56
CA SER A 373 16.24 28.31 -13.06
C SER A 373 16.94 27.14 -13.74
N ALA A 374 18.28 27.11 -13.74
CA ALA A 374 19.06 25.98 -14.23
C ALA A 374 18.64 24.68 -13.54
N HIS A 375 18.46 24.69 -12.21
CA HIS A 375 17.99 23.54 -11.46
C HIS A 375 16.61 23.00 -11.91
N ALA A 376 15.66 23.90 -12.24
CA ALA A 376 14.36 23.49 -12.76
C ALA A 376 14.49 22.84 -14.14
N ARG A 377 15.34 23.39 -15.01
CA ARG A 377 15.62 22.83 -16.34
C ARG A 377 16.34 21.49 -16.26
N ASP A 378 17.28 21.32 -15.32
CA ASP A 378 17.95 20.04 -15.07
C ASP A 378 16.97 18.95 -14.63
N LYS A 379 15.98 19.30 -13.79
CA LYS A 379 14.90 18.37 -13.41
C LYS A 379 14.03 17.96 -14.60
N LEU A 380 13.66 18.91 -15.47
CA LEU A 380 12.92 18.58 -16.71
C LEU A 380 13.74 17.67 -17.61
N ALA A 381 15.03 17.99 -17.80
CA ALA A 381 15.93 17.16 -18.59
C ALA A 381 16.10 15.75 -17.99
N LYS A 382 16.13 15.62 -16.66
CA LYS A 382 16.14 14.32 -15.97
C LYS A 382 14.86 13.54 -16.28
N ALA A 383 13.69 14.17 -16.11
CA ALA A 383 12.40 13.54 -16.40
C ALA A 383 12.28 13.12 -17.88
N ARG A 384 12.79 13.93 -18.81
CA ARG A 384 12.78 13.62 -20.25
C ARG A 384 13.66 12.43 -20.63
N ARG A 385 14.76 12.17 -19.91
CA ARG A 385 15.68 11.04 -20.22
C ARG A 385 15.01 9.67 -20.18
N VAL A 386 13.89 9.53 -19.46
CA VAL A 386 13.18 8.25 -19.38
C VAL A 386 12.17 8.04 -20.51
N LEU A 387 12.06 9.00 -21.46
CA LEU A 387 11.10 8.92 -22.55
C LEU A 387 11.28 7.64 -23.39
N ASP A 388 12.52 7.31 -23.74
CA ASP A 388 12.84 6.11 -24.53
C ASP A 388 12.43 4.83 -23.78
N SER A 389 12.66 4.79 -22.46
CA SER A 389 12.24 3.67 -21.61
C SER A 389 10.70 3.58 -21.47
N MET A 390 10.00 4.72 -21.43
CA MET A 390 8.53 4.75 -21.45
C MET A 390 8.00 4.20 -22.79
N GLN A 391 8.58 4.61 -23.89
CA GLN A 391 8.23 4.09 -25.22
C GLN A 391 8.54 2.58 -25.32
N ALA A 392 9.70 2.14 -24.84
CA ALA A 392 10.10 0.73 -24.79
C ALA A 392 9.12 -0.11 -23.96
N THR A 393 8.55 0.44 -22.88
CA THR A 393 7.54 -0.25 -22.05
C THR A 393 6.25 -0.54 -22.84
N ILE A 394 5.83 0.37 -23.71
CA ILE A 394 4.67 0.11 -24.60
C ILE A 394 5.00 -0.99 -25.62
N ALA A 395 6.19 -0.95 -26.22
CA ALA A 395 6.67 -1.98 -27.14
C ALA A 395 6.75 -3.35 -26.45
N PHE A 396 7.31 -3.39 -25.24
CA PHE A 396 7.38 -4.58 -24.40
C PHE A 396 6.00 -5.17 -24.12
N PHE A 397 5.03 -4.35 -23.70
CA PHE A 397 3.66 -4.79 -23.47
C PHE A 397 3.09 -5.52 -24.69
N TRP A 398 3.14 -4.91 -25.87
CA TRP A 398 2.59 -5.52 -27.08
C TRP A 398 3.38 -6.76 -27.53
N THR A 399 4.69 -6.81 -27.29
CA THR A 399 5.52 -8.00 -27.56
C THR A 399 5.09 -9.16 -26.66
N MET A 400 4.87 -8.91 -25.37
CA MET A 400 4.40 -9.93 -24.43
C MET A 400 2.98 -10.41 -24.76
N ILE A 401 2.09 -9.48 -25.17
CA ILE A 401 0.75 -9.87 -25.63
C ILE A 401 0.85 -10.76 -26.87
N ALA A 402 1.67 -10.40 -27.85
CA ALA A 402 1.85 -11.21 -29.06
C ALA A 402 2.40 -12.61 -28.73
N ALA A 403 3.39 -12.71 -27.83
CA ALA A 403 3.93 -14.00 -27.39
C ALA A 403 2.88 -14.88 -26.70
N ARG A 404 2.03 -14.30 -25.83
CA ARG A 404 0.94 -15.02 -25.16
C ARG A 404 -0.14 -15.48 -26.14
N LEU A 405 -0.57 -14.62 -27.07
CA LEU A 405 -1.54 -14.99 -28.10
C LEU A 405 -1.02 -16.16 -28.96
N ALA A 406 0.24 -16.11 -29.38
CA ALA A 406 0.88 -17.19 -30.12
C ALA A 406 0.96 -18.49 -29.31
N ALA A 407 1.31 -18.42 -28.02
CA ALA A 407 1.36 -19.60 -27.14
C ALA A 407 -0.02 -20.28 -26.96
N TRP A 408 -1.12 -19.54 -27.06
CA TRP A 408 -2.46 -20.09 -26.98
C TRP A 408 -2.95 -20.71 -28.29
N GLN A 409 -2.16 -20.63 -29.37
CA GLN A 409 -2.43 -21.23 -30.69
C GLN A 409 -3.84 -20.91 -31.21
N LEU A 410 -4.24 -19.67 -31.10
CA LEU A 410 -5.54 -19.17 -31.55
C LEU A 410 -5.53 -18.96 -33.08
N SER A 411 -6.70 -18.96 -33.70
CA SER A 411 -6.80 -18.57 -35.11
C SER A 411 -6.57 -17.05 -35.28
N ALA A 412 -5.99 -16.63 -36.38
CA ALA A 412 -5.68 -15.24 -36.66
C ALA A 412 -6.87 -14.26 -36.45
N PRO A 413 -8.13 -14.60 -36.85
CA PRO A 413 -9.27 -13.73 -36.56
C PRO A 413 -9.54 -13.57 -35.05
N VAL A 414 -9.34 -14.62 -34.26
CA VAL A 414 -9.53 -14.57 -32.79
C VAL A 414 -8.43 -13.77 -32.13
N GLU A 415 -7.19 -13.94 -32.56
CA GLU A 415 -6.06 -13.12 -32.04
C GLU A 415 -6.27 -11.63 -32.34
N GLN A 416 -6.68 -11.29 -33.58
CA GLN A 416 -6.95 -9.91 -33.95
C GLN A 416 -8.08 -9.31 -33.14
N TRP A 417 -9.18 -10.06 -32.98
CA TRP A 417 -10.31 -9.63 -32.15
C TRP A 417 -9.95 -9.43 -30.68
N LEU A 418 -9.16 -10.33 -30.08
CA LEU A 418 -8.64 -10.16 -28.73
C LEU A 418 -7.81 -8.89 -28.62
N ARG A 419 -6.89 -8.67 -29.56
CA ARG A 419 -5.94 -7.54 -29.57
C ARG A 419 -6.64 -6.20 -29.80
N GLN A 420 -7.69 -6.15 -30.63
CA GLN A 420 -8.33 -4.91 -31.05
C GLN A 420 -9.54 -4.52 -30.18
N ASP A 421 -10.22 -5.51 -29.60
CA ASP A 421 -11.47 -5.25 -28.89
C ASP A 421 -11.41 -5.70 -27.41
N LEU A 422 -11.17 -6.98 -27.11
CA LEU A 422 -11.31 -7.48 -25.75
C LEU A 422 -10.23 -6.95 -24.78
N ILE A 423 -8.97 -7.06 -25.16
CA ILE A 423 -7.85 -6.59 -24.32
C ILE A 423 -7.97 -5.09 -24.06
N PRO A 424 -8.21 -4.23 -25.07
CA PRO A 424 -8.45 -2.80 -24.84
C PRO A 424 -9.63 -2.52 -23.92
N ALA A 425 -10.74 -3.22 -24.05
CA ALA A 425 -11.90 -3.01 -23.19
C ALA A 425 -11.62 -3.36 -21.71
N TYR A 426 -10.96 -4.48 -21.45
CA TYR A 426 -10.54 -4.83 -20.09
C TYR A 426 -9.45 -3.89 -19.56
N TYR A 427 -8.55 -3.43 -20.42
CA TYR A 427 -7.58 -2.41 -20.05
C TYR A 427 -8.24 -1.09 -19.61
N LEU A 428 -9.27 -0.62 -20.32
CA LEU A 428 -10.05 0.56 -19.93
C LEU A 428 -10.74 0.38 -18.56
N ARG A 429 -11.26 -0.81 -18.25
CA ARG A 429 -11.79 -1.13 -16.92
C ARG A 429 -10.72 -1.00 -15.83
N ARG A 430 -9.54 -1.51 -16.12
CA ARG A 430 -8.38 -1.40 -15.23
C ARG A 430 -7.93 0.05 -15.03
N ALA A 431 -7.88 0.84 -16.12
CA ALA A 431 -7.58 2.26 -16.07
C ALA A 431 -8.64 3.04 -15.28
N ALA A 432 -9.92 2.66 -15.40
CA ALA A 432 -11.00 3.26 -14.63
C ALA A 432 -10.87 3.07 -13.12
N GLU A 433 -10.36 1.93 -12.64
CA GLU A 433 -10.12 1.70 -11.21
C GLU A 433 -9.09 2.67 -10.63
N LYS A 434 -8.12 3.07 -11.44
CA LYS A 434 -7.04 4.00 -11.07
C LYS A 434 -7.36 5.47 -11.42
N ALA A 435 -8.54 5.77 -11.96
CA ALA A 435 -8.92 7.12 -12.38
C ALA A 435 -9.11 8.05 -11.15
N ALA A 436 -8.52 9.24 -11.22
CA ALA A 436 -8.52 10.22 -10.13
C ALA A 436 -9.91 10.78 -9.80
N THR A 437 -10.80 10.87 -10.79
CA THR A 437 -12.15 11.45 -10.63
C THR A 437 -13.25 10.45 -10.92
N ALA A 438 -14.40 10.62 -10.26
CA ALA A 438 -15.58 9.79 -10.50
C ALA A 438 -16.09 9.94 -11.96
N GLN A 439 -16.00 11.15 -12.53
CA GLN A 439 -16.40 11.42 -13.90
C GLN A 439 -15.54 10.63 -14.90
N GLU A 440 -14.21 10.66 -14.75
CA GLU A 440 -13.31 9.92 -15.62
C GLU A 440 -13.49 8.40 -15.46
N ARG A 441 -13.68 7.94 -14.24
CA ARG A 441 -13.99 6.53 -13.95
C ARG A 441 -15.25 6.08 -14.68
N LEU A 442 -16.31 6.86 -14.62
CA LEU A 442 -17.57 6.57 -15.30
C LEU A 442 -17.36 6.54 -16.82
N ARG A 443 -16.69 7.55 -17.37
CA ARG A 443 -16.41 7.65 -18.80
C ARG A 443 -15.67 6.42 -19.35
N LEU A 444 -14.60 6.00 -18.67
CA LEU A 444 -13.80 4.84 -19.06
C LEU A 444 -14.61 3.54 -18.95
N ARG A 445 -15.43 3.40 -17.91
CA ARG A 445 -16.32 2.22 -17.76
C ARG A 445 -17.39 2.18 -18.86
N THR A 446 -17.96 3.32 -19.23
CA THR A 446 -18.93 3.42 -20.31
C THR A 446 -18.30 3.01 -21.63
N LEU A 447 -17.14 3.58 -21.99
CA LEU A 447 -16.41 3.23 -23.21
C LEU A 447 -16.05 1.74 -23.25
N ALA A 448 -15.54 1.19 -22.14
CA ALA A 448 -15.25 -0.25 -22.04
C ALA A 448 -16.50 -1.11 -22.26
N THR A 449 -17.64 -0.69 -21.72
CA THR A 449 -18.91 -1.42 -21.86
C THR A 449 -19.40 -1.39 -23.31
N GLU A 450 -19.28 -0.25 -23.99
CA GLU A 450 -19.64 -0.11 -25.42
C GLU A 450 -18.76 -1.01 -26.30
N ILE A 451 -17.44 -1.06 -26.05
CA ILE A 451 -16.54 -1.95 -26.80
C ILE A 451 -16.88 -3.41 -26.53
N LEU A 452 -17.12 -3.79 -25.27
CA LEU A 452 -17.50 -5.16 -24.92
C LEU A 452 -18.85 -5.56 -25.53
N ALA A 453 -19.84 -4.66 -25.56
CA ALA A 453 -21.14 -4.94 -26.19
C ALA A 453 -20.97 -5.24 -27.70
N ARG A 454 -20.12 -4.46 -28.37
CA ARG A 454 -19.78 -4.70 -29.79
C ARG A 454 -19.00 -6.01 -29.98
N ALA A 455 -17.97 -6.23 -29.15
CA ALA A 455 -17.15 -7.44 -29.22
C ALA A 455 -17.93 -8.72 -28.93
N ARG A 456 -18.95 -8.66 -28.08
CA ARG A 456 -19.83 -9.78 -27.69
C ARG A 456 -21.10 -9.88 -28.56
N SER A 457 -21.11 -9.28 -29.77
CA SER A 457 -22.25 -9.42 -30.66
C SER A 457 -22.51 -10.90 -30.98
N PRO A 458 -23.75 -11.36 -30.83
CA PRO A 458 -24.13 -12.75 -31.21
C PRO A 458 -23.86 -13.06 -32.68
N ASP A 459 -23.94 -12.06 -33.56
CA ASP A 459 -23.72 -12.19 -35.01
C ASP A 459 -22.22 -12.17 -35.37
N GLY A 460 -21.33 -11.94 -34.40
CA GLY A 460 -19.87 -11.90 -34.59
C GLY A 460 -19.18 -13.19 -34.16
N LEU A 461 -17.84 -13.12 -34.04
CA LEU A 461 -17.02 -14.23 -33.56
C LEU A 461 -17.47 -14.77 -32.21
N TRP A 462 -17.93 -13.89 -31.32
CA TRP A 462 -18.38 -14.27 -29.97
C TRP A 462 -19.51 -15.31 -30.01
N GLY A 463 -20.51 -15.15 -30.87
CA GLY A 463 -21.63 -16.08 -31.01
C GLY A 463 -21.23 -17.47 -31.51
N THR A 464 -20.04 -17.63 -32.08
CA THR A 464 -19.52 -18.92 -32.54
C THR A 464 -18.89 -19.77 -31.46
N PHE A 465 -18.64 -19.21 -30.26
CA PHE A 465 -17.96 -19.89 -29.15
C PHE A 465 -18.97 -20.49 -28.15
N SER A 466 -18.59 -21.64 -27.56
CA SER A 466 -19.30 -22.19 -26.41
C SER A 466 -19.12 -21.27 -25.18
N PRO A 467 -20.03 -21.31 -24.17
CA PRO A 467 -19.92 -20.53 -22.95
C PRO A 467 -18.56 -20.71 -22.22
N ASP A 468 -18.05 -21.94 -22.16
CA ASP A 468 -16.74 -22.23 -21.55
C ASP A 468 -15.59 -21.56 -22.31
N ARG A 469 -15.67 -21.58 -23.66
CA ARG A 469 -14.66 -20.91 -24.50
C ARG A 469 -14.75 -19.38 -24.39
N GLN A 470 -15.96 -18.84 -24.26
CA GLN A 470 -16.18 -17.42 -24.01
C GLN A 470 -15.52 -17.00 -22.68
N ALA A 471 -15.75 -17.75 -21.61
CA ALA A 471 -15.15 -17.50 -20.30
C ALA A 471 -13.61 -17.62 -20.34
N ASP A 472 -13.07 -18.61 -21.03
CA ASP A 472 -11.62 -18.78 -21.22
C ASP A 472 -10.99 -17.57 -21.94
N LEU A 473 -11.60 -17.12 -23.06
CA LEU A 473 -11.11 -15.97 -23.84
C LEU A 473 -11.20 -14.66 -23.04
N GLU A 474 -12.25 -14.48 -22.26
CA GLU A 474 -12.36 -13.33 -21.35
C GLU A 474 -11.29 -13.35 -20.26
N GLY A 475 -11.06 -14.48 -19.61
CA GLY A 475 -10.00 -14.66 -18.64
C GLY A 475 -8.61 -14.34 -19.21
N LYS A 476 -8.34 -14.79 -20.44
CA LYS A 476 -7.11 -14.48 -21.18
C LYS A 476 -6.97 -12.99 -21.49
N ALA A 477 -8.05 -12.33 -21.91
CA ALA A 477 -8.04 -10.89 -22.19
C ALA A 477 -7.80 -10.06 -20.90
N GLN A 478 -8.40 -10.48 -19.78
CA GLN A 478 -8.16 -9.86 -18.47
C GLN A 478 -6.71 -10.00 -18.03
N GLN A 479 -6.14 -11.21 -18.11
CA GLN A 479 -4.73 -11.45 -17.79
C GLN A 479 -3.79 -10.58 -18.63
N CYS A 480 -4.10 -10.40 -19.92
CA CYS A 480 -3.36 -9.49 -20.80
C CYS A 480 -3.48 -8.04 -20.36
N ALA A 481 -4.68 -7.57 -20.03
CA ALA A 481 -4.93 -6.20 -19.59
C ALA A 481 -4.24 -5.88 -18.25
N ASP A 482 -4.12 -6.86 -17.35
CA ASP A 482 -3.47 -6.72 -16.05
C ASP A 482 -1.94 -6.61 -16.13
N PHE A 483 -1.36 -7.02 -17.25
CA PHE A 483 0.08 -7.11 -17.42
C PHE A 483 0.78 -5.74 -17.51
N PHE A 484 0.11 -4.69 -17.98
CA PHE A 484 0.72 -3.37 -18.13
C PHE A 484 0.87 -2.65 -16.78
N GLN A 485 2.12 -2.45 -16.39
CA GLN A 485 2.46 -1.62 -15.22
C GLN A 485 3.30 -0.41 -15.66
N ARG A 486 2.95 0.76 -15.12
CA ARG A 486 3.59 2.05 -15.43
C ARG A 486 3.84 2.89 -14.20
N SER A 487 3.51 2.38 -13.02
CA SER A 487 3.65 3.11 -11.76
C SER A 487 3.88 2.14 -10.61
N SER A 488 4.78 2.49 -9.72
CA SER A 488 5.07 1.80 -8.47
C SER A 488 4.16 2.26 -7.31
N SER A 489 2.99 2.81 -7.59
CA SER A 489 2.09 3.38 -6.58
C SER A 489 1.71 2.44 -5.44
N CYS A 490 1.75 1.12 -5.63
CA CYS A 490 1.56 0.14 -4.57
C CYS A 490 2.70 0.20 -3.54
N VAL A 491 3.93 0.37 -3.99
CA VAL A 491 5.11 0.51 -3.10
C VAL A 491 5.08 1.87 -2.40
N GLU A 492 4.78 2.94 -3.11
CA GLU A 492 4.62 4.28 -2.53
C GLU A 492 3.56 4.30 -1.41
N GLY A 493 2.41 3.66 -1.66
CA GLY A 493 1.36 3.50 -0.65
C GLY A 493 1.85 2.72 0.57
N ARG A 494 2.64 1.67 0.36
CA ARG A 494 3.23 0.87 1.45
C ARG A 494 4.29 1.67 2.22
N ASN A 495 5.16 2.38 1.53
CA ASN A 495 6.17 3.25 2.13
C ASN A 495 5.53 4.34 3.02
N GLY A 496 4.43 4.93 2.56
CA GLY A 496 3.63 5.86 3.37
C GLY A 496 3.09 5.23 4.65
N GLN A 497 2.55 4.01 4.59
CA GLN A 497 2.08 3.27 5.77
C GLN A 497 3.22 2.96 6.74
N LEU A 498 4.37 2.49 6.24
CA LEU A 498 5.54 2.19 7.07
C LEU A 498 6.09 3.44 7.75
N SER A 499 6.12 4.57 7.06
CA SER A 499 6.52 5.86 7.64
C SER A 499 5.63 6.27 8.80
N LEU A 500 4.30 6.16 8.67
CA LEU A 500 3.36 6.44 9.76
C LEU A 500 3.58 5.51 10.95
N LYS A 501 3.79 4.21 10.70
CA LYS A 501 4.06 3.22 11.76
C LYS A 501 5.39 3.47 12.45
N HIS A 502 6.43 3.85 11.71
CA HIS A 502 7.73 4.22 12.30
C HIS A 502 7.58 5.40 13.25
N HIS A 503 6.85 6.43 12.86
CA HIS A 503 6.60 7.59 13.73
C HIS A 503 5.74 7.22 14.97
N ALA A 504 4.73 6.38 14.80
CA ALA A 504 3.85 5.95 15.90
C ALA A 504 4.58 5.08 16.94
N LEU A 505 5.49 4.20 16.49
CA LEU A 505 6.22 3.26 17.34
C LEU A 505 7.59 3.78 17.81
N HIS A 506 8.03 4.97 17.37
CA HIS A 506 9.37 5.54 17.54
C HIS A 506 10.50 4.69 16.94
N GLN A 507 10.32 3.41 16.74
CA GLN A 507 11.25 2.51 16.08
C GLN A 507 10.50 1.29 15.53
N LEU A 508 10.66 1.03 14.25
CA LEU A 508 10.14 -0.16 13.59
C LEU A 508 11.26 -1.20 13.48
N THR A 509 11.17 -2.27 14.28
CA THR A 509 12.17 -3.34 14.26
C THR A 509 11.99 -4.25 13.04
N GLY A 510 13.05 -4.94 12.61
CA GLY A 510 12.97 -5.89 11.49
C GLY A 510 11.96 -7.02 11.73
N ARG A 511 11.83 -7.51 12.99
CA ARG A 511 10.83 -8.52 13.34
C ARG A 511 9.40 -7.97 13.21
N LYS A 512 9.16 -6.76 13.70
CA LYS A 512 7.85 -6.10 13.55
C LYS A 512 7.51 -5.84 12.09
N LEU A 513 8.49 -5.42 11.29
CA LEU A 513 8.32 -5.23 9.84
C LEU A 513 7.88 -6.53 9.17
N GLN A 514 8.55 -7.66 9.44
CA GLN A 514 8.16 -8.97 8.90
C GLN A 514 6.74 -9.39 9.33
N ALA A 515 6.37 -9.16 10.58
CA ALA A 515 5.00 -9.44 11.06
C ALA A 515 3.97 -8.57 10.31
N LEU A 516 4.28 -7.29 10.05
CA LEU A 516 3.43 -6.39 9.27
C LEU A 516 3.31 -6.82 7.80
N THR A 517 4.37 -7.36 7.21
CA THR A 517 4.33 -7.97 5.86
C THR A 517 3.36 -9.14 5.81
N VAL A 518 3.42 -10.02 6.82
CA VAL A 518 2.48 -11.16 6.92
C VAL A 518 1.04 -10.68 7.09
N LEU A 519 0.79 -9.70 7.95
CA LEU A 519 -0.55 -9.12 8.09
C LEU A 519 -1.06 -8.51 6.78
N HIS A 520 -0.22 -7.81 6.04
CA HIS A 520 -0.58 -7.27 4.73
C HIS A 520 -0.95 -8.39 3.75
N ASN A 521 -0.12 -9.40 3.66
CA ASN A 521 -0.30 -10.47 2.68
C ASN A 521 -1.48 -11.39 3.01
N TYR A 522 -1.72 -11.70 4.30
CA TYR A 522 -2.60 -12.78 4.72
C TYR A 522 -3.84 -12.36 5.52
N ALA A 523 -3.91 -11.11 6.02
CA ALA A 523 -5.03 -10.65 6.83
C ALA A 523 -5.81 -9.49 6.20
N VAL A 524 -5.15 -8.60 5.44
CA VAL A 524 -5.80 -7.46 4.80
C VAL A 524 -6.57 -7.94 3.57
N GLN A 525 -7.88 -7.70 3.57
CA GLN A 525 -8.78 -8.10 2.48
C GLN A 525 -9.15 -6.89 1.61
N ARG A 526 -9.38 -7.12 0.32
CA ARG A 526 -10.06 -6.18 -0.59
C ARG A 526 -11.59 -6.24 -0.39
N GLU A 527 -12.33 -5.41 -1.11
CA GLU A 527 -13.80 -5.40 -1.09
C GLU A 527 -14.43 -6.75 -1.48
N ASP A 528 -13.74 -7.54 -2.30
CA ASP A 528 -14.17 -8.89 -2.70
C ASP A 528 -13.88 -9.97 -1.64
N GLY A 529 -13.31 -9.59 -0.50
CA GLY A 529 -12.95 -10.50 0.59
C GLY A 529 -11.62 -11.23 0.39
N SER A 530 -10.94 -11.10 -0.77
CA SER A 530 -9.69 -11.78 -1.05
C SER A 530 -8.49 -11.11 -0.39
N THR A 531 -7.52 -11.90 0.07
CA THR A 531 -6.22 -11.42 0.57
C THR A 531 -5.21 -11.29 -0.58
N ALA A 532 -4.10 -10.57 -0.33
CA ALA A 532 -3.01 -10.47 -1.31
C ALA A 532 -2.41 -11.84 -1.61
N ALA A 533 -2.23 -12.68 -0.58
CA ALA A 533 -1.74 -14.05 -0.75
C ALA A 533 -2.68 -14.91 -1.61
N GLU A 534 -3.99 -14.85 -1.37
CA GLU A 534 -4.96 -15.60 -2.17
C GLU A 534 -4.89 -15.23 -3.65
N ARG A 535 -4.80 -13.95 -3.96
CA ARG A 535 -4.65 -13.47 -5.35
C ARG A 535 -3.30 -13.83 -5.96
N PHE A 536 -2.23 -13.80 -5.14
CA PHE A 536 -0.88 -14.14 -5.60
C PHE A 536 -0.71 -15.63 -5.87
N TYR A 537 -1.15 -16.50 -4.98
CA TYR A 537 -1.00 -17.94 -5.11
C TYR A 537 -2.14 -18.61 -5.91
N GLY A 538 -3.29 -17.94 -6.08
CA GLY A 538 -4.48 -18.50 -6.70
C GLY A 538 -5.21 -19.52 -5.82
N ALA A 539 -4.89 -19.60 -4.54
CA ALA A 539 -5.48 -20.51 -3.56
C ALA A 539 -5.62 -19.83 -2.20
N ALA A 540 -6.69 -20.13 -1.48
CA ALA A 540 -6.96 -19.53 -0.16
C ALA A 540 -5.94 -20.00 0.89
N PRO A 541 -5.36 -19.06 1.68
CA PRO A 541 -4.54 -19.40 2.83
C PRO A 541 -5.39 -20.00 3.96
N ARG A 542 -4.74 -20.64 4.93
CA ARG A 542 -5.40 -20.98 6.20
C ARG A 542 -5.88 -19.71 6.90
N ASP A 543 -6.93 -19.84 7.73
CA ASP A 543 -7.39 -18.72 8.57
C ASP A 543 -6.29 -18.35 9.60
N LEU A 544 -5.71 -17.17 9.44
CA LEU A 544 -4.62 -16.67 10.29
C LEU A 544 -5.05 -16.57 11.75
N PHE A 545 -6.28 -16.08 12.02
CA PHE A 545 -6.73 -15.90 13.38
C PHE A 545 -6.97 -17.24 14.09
N GLN A 546 -7.58 -18.20 13.40
CA GLN A 546 -7.76 -19.55 13.93
C GLN A 546 -6.41 -20.23 14.19
N TRP A 547 -5.45 -20.09 13.26
CA TRP A 547 -4.11 -20.64 13.43
C TRP A 547 -3.39 -20.00 14.65
N LEU A 548 -3.53 -18.68 14.85
CA LEU A 548 -2.97 -18.01 16.03
C LEU A 548 -3.60 -18.51 17.33
N LEU A 549 -4.90 -18.79 17.36
CA LEU A 549 -5.55 -19.37 18.54
C LEU A 549 -5.00 -20.75 18.90
N GLU A 550 -4.55 -21.52 17.93
CA GLU A 550 -3.97 -22.86 18.17
C GLU A 550 -2.54 -22.79 18.71
N HIS A 551 -1.81 -21.71 18.43
CA HIS A 551 -0.38 -21.62 18.70
C HIS A 551 0.01 -20.57 19.77
N LEU A 552 -0.77 -19.51 19.95
CA LEU A 552 -0.50 -18.48 20.94
C LEU A 552 -0.87 -18.94 22.35
N SER A 553 -0.02 -18.64 23.30
CA SER A 553 -0.28 -18.99 24.70
C SER A 553 -1.11 -17.91 25.38
N LEU A 554 -2.19 -18.31 26.07
CA LEU A 554 -2.96 -17.38 26.91
C LEU A 554 -2.07 -16.88 28.08
N PRO A 555 -1.98 -15.57 28.34
CA PRO A 555 -1.21 -15.02 29.45
C PRO A 555 -1.61 -15.64 30.80
N ALA A 556 -0.66 -15.76 31.68
CA ALA A 556 -0.90 -16.25 33.04
C ALA A 556 -1.93 -15.39 33.77
N ARG A 557 -2.57 -15.94 34.79
CA ARG A 557 -3.40 -15.17 35.73
C ARG A 557 -2.56 -14.10 36.42
N PRO A 558 -3.17 -12.95 36.82
CA PRO A 558 -2.47 -11.96 37.60
C PRO A 558 -1.91 -12.61 38.90
N ARG A 559 -0.69 -12.25 39.27
CA ARG A 559 -0.18 -12.62 40.58
C ARG A 559 -1.00 -11.84 41.60
N THR A 560 -1.73 -12.52 42.46
CA THR A 560 -2.38 -11.87 43.62
C THR A 560 -1.30 -11.14 44.39
N ALA A 561 -1.39 -9.81 44.47
CA ALA A 561 -0.53 -9.04 45.35
C ALA A 561 -0.65 -9.66 46.75
N ARG A 562 0.47 -10.05 47.36
CA ARG A 562 0.48 -10.32 48.79
C ARG A 562 -0.01 -9.04 49.42
N ARG A 563 -1.22 -9.04 50.04
CA ARG A 563 -1.58 -7.95 50.92
C ARG A 563 -0.46 -7.85 51.93
N ALA A 564 0.23 -6.69 51.93
CA ALA A 564 1.06 -6.33 53.04
C ALA A 564 0.15 -6.34 54.28
N VAL A 565 0.48 -7.18 55.23
CA VAL A 565 -0.14 -7.23 56.55
C VAL A 565 0.24 -5.99 57.32
#